data_57f2d2184aa42ba5e510a0088c2c0da9
#
_entry.id   57f2d2184aa42ba5e510a0088c2c0da9
#
_cell.length_a   1.000
_cell.length_b   1.000
_cell.length_c   1.000
_cell.angle_alpha   90.00
_cell.angle_beta   90.00
_cell.angle_gamma   90.00
#
_symmetry.space_group_name_H-M   'P 1'
#
loop_
_entity.id
_entity.type
_entity.pdbx_description
1 polymer ?
#
loop_
_entity_poly.entity_id
_entity_poly.type
_entity_poly.pdbx_seq_one_letter_code
_entity_poly.pdbx_strand_id
1 'polypeptide(L)'
;KGHGHLVDRLYEIKAKDEKGMPRSNIGGWHSNDELYKDDEFRSTVGDILLKAKECFEHLDVQDEYDPEMTGLWGMINPPGSRNNIHTHPYNYLSGVYYLKVPPKSGNLVFLEPKPQAEVLSPPKKKEASIHTAHSVDFEPKQNTLIFFPSWLQHEVKINNSNQDRVILSFNINWRKNADS
;
A
#
# COMPACT_ATOMS: atom_id res chain seq x y z
N LYS A 1 -8.77 3.88 -19.97
CA LYS A 1 -9.00 5.24 -19.48
C LYS A 1 -7.98 5.50 -18.37
N GLY A 2 -7.22 6.62 -18.42
CA GLY A 2 -6.24 6.94 -17.38
C GLY A 2 -6.95 7.18 -16.03
N HIS A 3 -6.26 6.88 -14.91
CA HIS A 3 -6.80 7.00 -13.55
C HIS A 3 -6.90 8.45 -13.02
N GLY A 4 -6.83 9.46 -13.91
CA GLY A 4 -6.93 10.87 -13.54
C GLY A 4 -8.19 11.21 -12.76
N HIS A 5 -9.33 10.62 -13.14
CA HIS A 5 -10.61 10.82 -12.43
C HIS A 5 -10.56 10.38 -10.94
N LEU A 6 -9.77 9.33 -10.60
CA LEU A 6 -9.62 8.89 -9.20
C LEU A 6 -8.79 9.90 -8.38
N VAL A 7 -7.80 10.52 -9.01
CA VAL A 7 -7.03 11.60 -8.37
C VAL A 7 -7.93 12.79 -8.08
N ASP A 8 -8.73 13.22 -9.05
CA ASP A 8 -9.69 14.33 -8.88
C ASP A 8 -10.72 14.00 -7.79
N ARG A 9 -11.23 12.75 -7.81
CA ARG A 9 -12.17 12.28 -6.78
C ARG A 9 -11.58 12.33 -5.37
N LEU A 10 -10.31 11.95 -5.19
CA LEU A 10 -9.66 12.05 -3.88
C LEU A 10 -9.49 13.50 -3.41
N TYR A 11 -9.21 14.44 -4.30
CA TYR A 11 -9.19 15.87 -3.94
C TYR A 11 -10.58 16.39 -3.57
N GLU A 12 -11.65 15.95 -4.22
CA GLU A 12 -13.03 16.30 -3.84
C GLU A 12 -13.38 15.77 -2.45
N ILE A 13 -13.00 14.53 -2.13
CA ILE A 13 -13.21 13.93 -0.81
C ILE A 13 -12.41 14.71 0.25
N LYS A 14 -11.16 15.03 -0.02
CA LYS A 14 -10.33 15.85 0.86
C LYS A 14 -10.92 17.24 1.11
N ALA A 15 -11.48 17.88 0.09
CA ALA A 15 -12.10 19.18 0.25
C ALA A 15 -13.32 19.16 1.19
N LYS A 16 -13.97 18.00 1.36
CA LYS A 16 -15.10 17.79 2.29
C LYS A 16 -14.65 17.33 3.69
N ASP A 17 -13.45 16.80 3.81
CA ASP A 17 -12.83 16.34 5.06
C ASP A 17 -11.33 16.69 5.06
N GLU A 18 -11.01 17.95 5.22
CA GLU A 18 -9.63 18.46 5.19
C GLU A 18 -8.74 17.83 6.27
N LYS A 19 -9.33 17.45 7.40
CA LYS A 19 -8.59 16.86 8.52
C LYS A 19 -8.13 15.44 8.23
N GLY A 20 -8.98 14.64 7.59
CA GLY A 20 -8.74 13.24 7.35
C GLY A 20 -8.49 12.40 8.61
N MET A 21 -7.99 11.19 8.42
CA MET A 21 -7.73 10.23 9.48
C MET A 21 -6.25 10.26 9.93
N PRO A 22 -5.95 10.42 11.23
CA PRO A 22 -4.61 10.27 11.75
C PRO A 22 -4.25 8.78 11.86
N ARG A 23 -3.26 8.34 11.07
CA ARG A 23 -2.71 6.98 11.05
C ARG A 23 -1.17 7.04 11.09
N SER A 24 -0.51 6.28 10.23
CA SER A 24 0.95 6.36 10.06
C SER A 24 1.43 7.64 9.33
N ASN A 25 0.50 8.39 8.72
CA ASN A 25 0.79 9.58 7.92
C ASN A 25 1.29 10.75 8.78
N ILE A 26 2.37 11.36 8.33
CA ILE A 26 2.95 12.59 8.87
C ILE A 26 2.92 13.64 7.76
N GLY A 27 2.16 14.71 7.96
CA GLY A 27 2.03 15.81 6.99
C GLY A 27 1.20 15.49 5.75
N GLY A 28 0.72 14.23 5.60
CA GLY A 28 -0.15 13.79 4.52
C GLY A 28 -1.61 13.67 4.94
N TRP A 29 -2.52 13.76 3.98
CA TRP A 29 -3.95 13.49 4.18
C TRP A 29 -4.25 12.01 3.91
N HIS A 30 -5.16 11.44 4.70
CA HIS A 30 -5.64 10.06 4.62
C HIS A 30 -7.16 10.07 4.71
N SER A 31 -7.87 9.50 3.75
CA SER A 31 -9.33 9.39 3.78
C SER A 31 -9.81 8.41 4.87
N ASN A 32 -11.12 8.23 5.03
CA ASN A 32 -11.64 7.05 5.71
C ASN A 32 -11.27 5.76 4.93
N ASP A 33 -11.46 4.61 5.56
CA ASP A 33 -11.05 3.29 5.04
C ASP A 33 -12.15 2.63 4.18
N GLU A 34 -13.26 3.33 3.87
CA GLU A 34 -14.45 2.76 3.24
C GLU A 34 -14.65 3.18 1.77
N LEU A 35 -13.61 3.66 1.09
CA LEU A 35 -13.73 4.05 -0.31
C LEU A 35 -14.16 2.91 -1.23
N TYR A 36 -13.99 1.66 -0.83
CA TYR A 36 -14.48 0.50 -1.58
C TYR A 36 -16.03 0.45 -1.70
N LYS A 37 -16.75 1.24 -0.90
CA LYS A 37 -18.21 1.40 -0.96
C LYS A 37 -18.66 2.50 -1.91
N ASP A 38 -17.75 3.38 -2.35
CA ASP A 38 -18.03 4.45 -3.29
C ASP A 38 -17.99 3.93 -4.72
N ASP A 39 -19.05 4.18 -5.49
CA ASP A 39 -19.22 3.69 -6.87
C ASP A 39 -18.11 4.10 -7.82
N GLU A 40 -17.48 5.27 -7.60
CA GLU A 40 -16.35 5.74 -8.41
C GLU A 40 -15.12 4.82 -8.32
N PHE A 41 -14.95 4.09 -7.21
CA PHE A 41 -13.85 3.14 -7.03
C PHE A 41 -14.21 1.70 -7.38
N ARG A 42 -15.47 1.39 -7.73
CA ARG A 42 -15.97 0.03 -7.95
C ARG A 42 -15.13 -0.76 -8.97
N SER A 43 -14.80 -0.15 -10.12
CA SER A 43 -13.98 -0.80 -11.14
C SER A 43 -12.58 -1.11 -10.62
N THR A 44 -11.97 -0.16 -9.92
CA THR A 44 -10.63 -0.34 -9.33
C THR A 44 -10.62 -1.41 -8.24
N VAL A 45 -11.68 -1.49 -7.42
CA VAL A 45 -11.85 -2.57 -6.44
C VAL A 45 -11.91 -3.93 -7.13
N GLY A 46 -12.68 -4.04 -8.23
CA GLY A 46 -12.75 -5.27 -9.02
C GLY A 46 -11.38 -5.69 -9.57
N ASP A 47 -10.63 -4.75 -10.14
CA ASP A 47 -9.29 -5.01 -10.67
C ASP A 47 -8.31 -5.44 -9.56
N ILE A 48 -8.37 -4.80 -8.38
CA ILE A 48 -7.54 -5.17 -7.22
C ILE A 48 -7.89 -6.58 -6.73
N LEU A 49 -9.19 -6.91 -6.60
CA LEU A 49 -9.63 -8.23 -6.15
C LEU A 49 -9.24 -9.33 -7.14
N LEU A 50 -9.32 -9.06 -8.44
CA LEU A 50 -8.85 -9.99 -9.46
C LEU A 50 -7.35 -10.30 -9.29
N LYS A 51 -6.53 -9.26 -9.07
CA LYS A 51 -5.10 -9.42 -8.81
C LYS A 51 -4.79 -10.04 -7.44
N ALA A 52 -5.63 -9.81 -6.45
CA ALA A 52 -5.53 -10.50 -5.15
C ALA A 52 -5.80 -12.01 -5.29
N LYS A 53 -6.71 -12.43 -6.18
CA LYS A 53 -6.94 -13.86 -6.46
C LYS A 53 -5.71 -14.52 -7.08
N GLU A 54 -5.03 -13.85 -8.02
CA GLU A 54 -3.74 -14.31 -8.57
C GLU A 54 -2.66 -14.43 -7.47
N CYS A 55 -2.65 -13.50 -6.50
CA CYS A 55 -1.75 -13.61 -5.34
C CYS A 55 -2.11 -14.82 -4.46
N PHE A 56 -3.39 -15.11 -4.24
CA PHE A 56 -3.86 -16.26 -3.47
C PHE A 56 -3.42 -17.57 -4.12
N GLU A 57 -3.57 -17.69 -5.43
CA GLU A 57 -3.07 -18.84 -6.20
C GLU A 57 -1.56 -19.02 -6.04
N HIS A 58 -0.79 -17.93 -6.13
CA HIS A 58 0.66 -17.96 -5.93
C HIS A 58 1.09 -18.31 -4.50
N LEU A 59 0.25 -18.04 -3.52
CA LEU A 59 0.47 -18.33 -2.09
C LEU A 59 -0.18 -19.66 -1.64
N ASP A 60 -0.60 -20.51 -2.58
CA ASP A 60 -1.23 -21.81 -2.32
C ASP A 60 -2.47 -21.72 -1.39
N VAL A 61 -3.23 -20.63 -1.46
CA VAL A 61 -4.50 -20.50 -0.75
C VAL A 61 -5.51 -21.44 -1.40
N GLN A 62 -6.26 -22.18 -0.58
CA GLN A 62 -7.26 -23.15 -1.07
C GLN A 62 -8.33 -22.46 -1.94
N ASP A 63 -8.78 -23.13 -3.00
CA ASP A 63 -9.71 -22.59 -4.01
C ASP A 63 -11.07 -22.17 -3.45
N GLU A 64 -11.46 -22.76 -2.30
CA GLU A 64 -12.69 -22.42 -1.60
C GLU A 64 -12.68 -21.05 -0.90
N TYR A 65 -11.54 -20.31 -0.93
CA TYR A 65 -11.41 -18.99 -0.37
C TYR A 65 -11.18 -17.93 -1.45
N ASP A 66 -11.99 -16.87 -1.39
CA ASP A 66 -11.86 -15.71 -2.24
C ASP A 66 -11.31 -14.50 -1.48
N PRO A 67 -10.57 -13.60 -2.15
CA PRO A 67 -10.16 -12.36 -1.54
C PRO A 67 -11.36 -11.45 -1.26
N GLU A 68 -11.35 -10.84 -0.10
CA GLU A 68 -12.34 -9.86 0.35
C GLU A 68 -11.65 -8.56 0.74
N MET A 69 -12.09 -7.45 0.15
CA MET A 69 -11.57 -6.14 0.53
C MET A 69 -12.15 -5.71 1.88
N THR A 70 -11.27 -5.48 2.84
CA THR A 70 -11.63 -5.05 4.20
C THR A 70 -11.39 -3.57 4.45
N GLY A 71 -10.64 -2.91 3.56
CA GLY A 71 -10.40 -1.48 3.59
C GLY A 71 -9.82 -0.97 2.29
N LEU A 72 -10.23 0.22 1.89
CA LEU A 72 -9.65 1.00 0.79
C LEU A 72 -9.63 2.46 1.21
N TRP A 73 -8.49 3.10 1.11
CA TRP A 73 -8.35 4.52 1.43
C TRP A 73 -7.43 5.23 0.46
N GLY A 74 -7.67 6.51 0.28
CA GLY A 74 -6.83 7.41 -0.48
C GLY A 74 -5.84 8.17 0.39
N MET A 75 -4.66 8.40 -0.13
CA MET A 75 -3.66 9.27 0.50
C MET A 75 -3.19 10.33 -0.48
N ILE A 76 -3.13 11.57 0.01
CA ILE A 76 -2.53 12.70 -0.68
C ILE A 76 -1.36 13.17 0.18
N ASN A 77 -0.16 12.95 -0.33
CA ASN A 77 1.09 13.18 0.38
C ASN A 77 1.83 14.35 -0.25
N PRO A 78 1.68 15.58 0.31
CA PRO A 78 2.39 16.78 -0.19
C PRO A 78 3.90 16.70 0.06
N PRO A 79 4.67 17.64 -0.51
CA PRO A 79 6.10 17.78 -0.21
C PRO A 79 6.37 17.78 1.29
N GLY A 80 7.39 17.03 1.72
CA GLY A 80 7.77 16.87 3.14
C GLY A 80 6.98 15.83 3.92
N SER A 81 5.91 15.26 3.38
CA SER A 81 5.13 14.21 4.03
C SER A 81 5.79 12.83 3.93
N ARG A 82 5.44 11.95 4.87
CA ARG A 82 5.93 10.57 4.94
C ARG A 82 4.93 9.67 5.69
N ASN A 83 5.19 8.36 5.71
CA ASN A 83 4.53 7.44 6.62
C ASN A 83 5.55 6.78 7.54
N ASN A 84 5.27 6.77 8.83
CA ASN A 84 6.09 6.08 9.83
C ASN A 84 6.02 4.56 9.63
N ILE A 85 6.99 3.85 10.23
CA ILE A 85 7.01 2.38 10.27
C ILE A 85 5.71 1.88 10.91
N HIS A 86 5.02 0.95 10.22
CA HIS A 86 3.77 0.36 10.68
C HIS A 86 3.52 -1.00 10.01
N THR A 87 2.46 -1.67 10.46
CA THR A 87 1.87 -2.88 9.87
C THR A 87 0.35 -2.68 9.75
N HIS A 88 -0.34 -3.63 9.14
CA HIS A 88 -1.80 -3.63 9.03
C HIS A 88 -2.40 -4.85 9.76
N PRO A 89 -2.53 -4.79 11.11
CA PRO A 89 -3.04 -5.91 11.89
C PRO A 89 -4.43 -6.38 11.43
N TYR A 90 -4.70 -7.67 11.64
CA TYR A 90 -5.98 -8.32 11.31
C TYR A 90 -6.31 -8.44 9.82
N ASN A 91 -5.33 -8.23 8.95
CA ASN A 91 -5.47 -8.45 7.51
C ASN A 91 -4.43 -9.46 7.02
N TYR A 92 -4.70 -10.10 5.89
CA TYR A 92 -3.81 -11.09 5.29
C TYR A 92 -2.84 -10.45 4.31
N LEU A 93 -3.37 -9.75 3.31
CA LEU A 93 -2.60 -8.94 2.38
C LEU A 93 -2.95 -7.47 2.52
N SER A 94 -1.97 -6.64 2.30
CA SER A 94 -2.12 -5.20 2.11
C SER A 94 -1.53 -4.80 0.78
N GLY A 95 -1.84 -3.61 0.32
CA GLY A 95 -1.23 -3.15 -0.91
C GLY A 95 -1.40 -1.66 -1.16
N VAL A 96 -0.77 -1.23 -2.23
CA VAL A 96 -0.80 0.15 -2.69
C VAL A 96 -0.94 0.21 -4.20
N TYR A 97 -1.81 1.09 -4.67
CA TYR A 97 -1.95 1.45 -6.07
C TYR A 97 -1.55 2.91 -6.29
N TYR A 98 -0.55 3.13 -7.13
CA TYR A 98 0.06 4.42 -7.37
C TYR A 98 -0.66 5.19 -8.49
N LEU A 99 -1.44 6.23 -8.14
CA LEU A 99 -2.22 7.04 -9.07
C LEU A 99 -1.42 8.21 -9.66
N LYS A 100 -0.65 8.91 -8.81
CA LYS A 100 0.21 10.04 -9.21
C LYS A 100 1.52 9.96 -8.45
N VAL A 101 2.64 9.88 -9.17
CA VAL A 101 3.97 9.66 -8.60
C VAL A 101 4.96 10.65 -9.21
N PRO A 102 5.17 11.81 -8.58
CA PRO A 102 6.24 12.71 -8.99
C PRO A 102 7.62 12.08 -8.73
N PRO A 103 8.65 12.43 -9.51
CA PRO A 103 10.02 12.01 -9.21
C PRO A 103 10.44 12.41 -7.80
N LYS A 104 11.15 11.53 -7.08
CA LYS A 104 11.60 11.75 -5.69
C LYS A 104 10.46 11.86 -4.65
N SER A 105 9.29 11.30 -4.94
CA SER A 105 8.13 11.38 -4.03
C SER A 105 8.18 10.43 -2.84
N GLY A 106 9.30 9.75 -2.61
CA GLY A 106 9.56 8.86 -1.48
C GLY A 106 9.29 7.38 -1.79
N ASN A 107 10.25 6.52 -1.47
CA ASN A 107 10.17 5.08 -1.67
C ASN A 107 9.31 4.40 -0.61
N LEU A 108 8.67 3.30 -0.99
CA LEU A 108 8.13 2.32 -0.06
C LEU A 108 9.28 1.41 0.39
N VAL A 109 9.48 1.30 1.69
CA VAL A 109 10.58 0.51 2.26
C VAL A 109 10.01 -0.59 3.14
N PHE A 110 10.32 -1.84 2.81
CA PHE A 110 10.02 -3.01 3.62
C PHE A 110 11.22 -3.32 4.51
N LEU A 111 10.97 -3.65 5.78
CA LEU A 111 11.99 -3.89 6.78
C LEU A 111 12.15 -5.40 7.03
N GLU A 112 13.36 -5.80 7.44
CA GLU A 112 13.65 -7.18 7.88
C GLU A 112 12.71 -7.57 9.04
N PRO A 113 11.93 -8.66 8.91
CA PRO A 113 11.00 -9.07 9.96
C PRO A 113 11.68 -9.61 11.23
N LYS A 114 12.97 -9.96 11.13
CA LYS A 114 13.77 -10.52 12.22
C LYS A 114 15.02 -9.67 12.46
N PRO A 115 14.88 -8.43 12.97
CA PRO A 115 16.02 -7.52 13.14
C PRO A 115 17.09 -8.09 14.08
N GLN A 116 16.76 -9.04 14.95
CA GLN A 116 17.72 -9.71 15.83
C GLN A 116 18.77 -10.54 15.05
N ALA A 117 18.46 -10.99 13.83
CA ALA A 117 19.41 -11.68 12.97
C ALA A 117 20.60 -10.80 12.56
N GLU A 118 20.49 -9.48 12.70
CA GLU A 118 21.55 -8.54 12.36
C GLU A 118 22.61 -8.40 13.45
N VAL A 119 22.28 -8.70 14.71
CA VAL A 119 23.14 -8.44 15.87
C VAL A 119 24.50 -9.18 15.78
N LEU A 120 24.52 -10.33 15.13
CA LEU A 120 25.74 -11.16 14.94
C LEU A 120 26.05 -11.37 13.45
N SER A 121 25.62 -10.49 12.58
CA SER A 121 25.93 -10.58 11.15
C SER A 121 27.42 -10.29 10.89
N PRO A 122 28.11 -11.13 10.13
CA PRO A 122 29.46 -10.82 9.68
C PRO A 122 29.45 -9.63 8.71
N PRO A 123 30.59 -8.93 8.53
CA PRO A 123 30.69 -7.89 7.50
C PRO A 123 30.31 -8.44 6.12
N LYS A 124 29.40 -7.75 5.46
CA LYS A 124 28.85 -8.16 4.15
C LYS A 124 29.53 -7.40 3.02
N LYS A 125 29.40 -7.93 1.81
CA LYS A 125 29.80 -7.22 0.59
C LYS A 125 29.01 -5.91 0.48
N LYS A 126 29.55 -4.94 -0.27
CA LYS A 126 28.93 -3.61 -0.43
C LYS A 126 27.50 -3.63 -1.00
N GLU A 127 27.19 -4.64 -1.83
CA GLU A 127 25.88 -4.82 -2.41
C GLU A 127 25.16 -5.95 -1.69
N ALA A 128 24.09 -5.61 -0.98
CA ALA A 128 23.23 -6.59 -0.36
C ALA A 128 22.36 -7.28 -1.43
N SER A 129 22.25 -8.61 -1.35
CA SER A 129 21.27 -9.37 -2.12
C SER A 129 19.94 -9.41 -1.38
N ILE A 130 18.88 -9.90 -2.03
CA ILE A 130 17.59 -10.14 -1.40
C ILE A 130 17.68 -11.03 -0.14
N HIS A 131 18.70 -11.88 -0.06
CA HIS A 131 18.94 -12.78 1.08
C HIS A 131 19.72 -12.13 2.24
N THR A 132 20.27 -10.95 2.02
CA THR A 132 21.16 -10.29 2.99
C THR A 132 20.81 -8.83 3.23
N ALA A 133 19.77 -8.33 2.59
CA ALA A 133 19.28 -6.98 2.77
C ALA A 133 18.51 -6.85 4.10
N HIS A 134 18.74 -5.76 4.84
CA HIS A 134 18.00 -5.41 6.04
C HIS A 134 16.71 -4.65 5.72
N SER A 135 16.64 -4.11 4.54
CA SER A 135 15.45 -3.47 3.98
C SER A 135 15.43 -3.60 2.47
N VAL A 136 14.24 -3.53 1.90
CA VAL A 136 14.03 -3.49 0.46
C VAL A 136 13.34 -2.17 0.11
N ASP A 137 14.06 -1.33 -0.63
CA ASP A 137 13.56 -0.08 -1.16
C ASP A 137 12.84 -0.32 -2.50
N PHE A 138 11.58 0.07 -2.55
CA PHE A 138 10.79 0.04 -3.76
C PHE A 138 10.53 1.46 -4.25
N GLU A 139 11.13 1.82 -5.39
CA GLU A 139 10.87 3.11 -6.04
C GLU A 139 9.48 3.09 -6.70
N PRO A 140 8.57 3.98 -6.28
CA PRO A 140 7.20 3.96 -6.79
C PRO A 140 7.15 4.38 -8.26
N LYS A 141 6.30 3.71 -9.02
CA LYS A 141 5.98 4.07 -10.41
C LYS A 141 4.48 4.23 -10.57
N GLN A 142 4.06 5.22 -11.32
CA GLN A 142 2.65 5.43 -11.61
C GLN A 142 2.04 4.21 -12.31
N ASN A 143 0.78 3.92 -12.00
CA ASN A 143 0.03 2.74 -12.48
C ASN A 143 0.61 1.39 -12.02
N THR A 144 1.39 1.38 -10.94
CA THR A 144 1.88 0.15 -10.33
C THR A 144 0.99 -0.25 -9.16
N LEU A 145 0.64 -1.51 -9.11
CA LEU A 145 -0.07 -2.17 -8.01
C LEU A 145 0.92 -3.11 -7.29
N ILE A 146 1.02 -2.98 -5.97
CA ILE A 146 1.90 -3.80 -5.14
C ILE A 146 1.06 -4.47 -4.07
N PHE A 147 1.29 -5.77 -3.86
CA PHE A 147 0.78 -6.53 -2.73
C PHE A 147 1.92 -6.97 -1.82
N PHE A 148 1.65 -7.01 -0.53
CA PHE A 148 2.58 -7.50 0.48
C PHE A 148 1.83 -8.07 1.69
N PRO A 149 2.44 -8.97 2.48
CA PRO A 149 1.83 -9.48 3.70
C PRO A 149 1.54 -8.35 4.68
N SER A 150 0.35 -8.32 5.25
CA SER A 150 -0.08 -7.23 6.13
C SER A 150 0.74 -7.10 7.42
N TRP A 151 1.39 -8.20 7.85
CA TRP A 151 2.30 -8.21 9.00
C TRP A 151 3.68 -7.60 8.72
N LEU A 152 4.06 -7.41 7.44
CA LEU A 152 5.37 -6.91 7.06
C LEU A 152 5.52 -5.43 7.42
N GLN A 153 6.49 -5.13 8.28
CA GLN A 153 6.80 -3.76 8.65
C GLN A 153 7.28 -2.95 7.46
N HIS A 154 6.71 -1.78 7.28
CA HIS A 154 7.07 -0.90 6.17
C HIS A 154 6.89 0.57 6.56
N GLU A 155 7.58 1.40 5.82
CA GLU A 155 7.47 2.87 5.90
C GLU A 155 7.43 3.47 4.50
N VAL A 156 7.05 4.73 4.42
CA VAL A 156 7.19 5.50 3.19
C VAL A 156 8.06 6.71 3.46
N LYS A 157 9.16 6.80 2.70
CA LYS A 157 10.13 7.89 2.82
C LYS A 157 9.53 9.25 2.46
N ILE A 158 10.20 10.30 2.89
CA ILE A 158 9.78 11.69 2.69
C ILE A 158 9.58 11.97 1.19
N ASN A 159 8.47 12.63 0.88
CA ASN A 159 8.23 13.20 -0.43
C ASN A 159 9.15 14.43 -0.61
N ASN A 160 10.25 14.25 -1.32
CA ASN A 160 11.22 15.30 -1.66
C ASN A 160 10.93 15.95 -3.02
N SER A 161 9.77 15.68 -3.62
CA SER A 161 9.31 16.37 -4.82
C SER A 161 8.66 17.72 -4.46
N ASN A 162 8.29 18.49 -5.46
CA ASN A 162 7.52 19.73 -5.31
C ASN A 162 6.03 19.55 -5.62
N GLN A 163 5.54 18.31 -5.68
CA GLN A 163 4.16 17.95 -5.99
C GLN A 163 3.62 16.88 -5.03
N ASP A 164 2.31 16.76 -4.97
CA ASP A 164 1.65 15.70 -4.23
C ASP A 164 1.86 14.34 -4.88
N ARG A 165 2.22 13.33 -4.10
CA ARG A 165 2.05 11.91 -4.43
C ARG A 165 0.64 11.51 -4.02
N VAL A 166 -0.09 10.83 -4.93
CA VAL A 166 -1.46 10.35 -4.68
C VAL A 166 -1.53 8.85 -4.91
N ILE A 167 -2.05 8.14 -3.92
CA ILE A 167 -2.17 6.68 -3.93
C ILE A 167 -3.52 6.22 -3.39
N LEU A 168 -3.89 4.99 -3.73
CA LEU A 168 -4.85 4.19 -2.99
C LEU A 168 -4.09 3.10 -2.25
N SER A 169 -4.42 2.90 -0.97
CA SER A 169 -3.95 1.77 -0.19
C SER A 169 -5.14 0.91 0.23
N PHE A 170 -4.91 -0.37 0.43
CA PHE A 170 -6.00 -1.31 0.70
C PHE A 170 -5.54 -2.47 1.58
N ASN A 171 -6.55 -3.13 2.18
CA ASN A 171 -6.39 -4.36 2.94
C ASN A 171 -7.31 -5.44 2.37
N ILE A 172 -6.82 -6.66 2.35
CA ILE A 172 -7.50 -7.85 1.85
C ILE A 172 -7.45 -8.95 2.91
N ASN A 173 -8.60 -9.54 3.17
CA ASN A 173 -8.75 -10.80 3.89
C ASN A 173 -9.30 -11.87 2.93
N TRP A 174 -9.76 -12.98 3.48
CA TRP A 174 -10.40 -14.06 2.74
C TRP A 174 -11.79 -14.34 3.30
N ARG A 175 -12.65 -14.80 2.44
CA ARG A 175 -13.94 -15.37 2.84
C ARG A 175 -14.11 -16.73 2.19
N LYS A 176 -14.76 -17.65 2.87
CA LYS A 176 -15.13 -18.93 2.30
C LYS A 176 -16.26 -18.75 1.30
N ASN A 177 -16.18 -19.42 0.16
CA ASN A 177 -17.22 -19.38 -0.87
C ASN A 177 -18.51 -20.03 -0.33
N ALA A 178 -19.66 -19.44 -0.64
CA ALA A 178 -20.94 -19.92 -0.13
C ALA A 178 -21.35 -21.31 -0.67
N ASP A 179 -20.71 -21.75 -1.75
CA ASP A 179 -21.05 -22.98 -2.48
C ASP A 179 -20.06 -24.14 -2.21
N SER A 180 -19.19 -24.02 -1.21
CA SER A 180 -18.17 -25.04 -0.86
C SER A 180 -18.42 -25.70 0.49
#